data_4324e1fdea05af3f37393fd210d78ba8
#
_entry.id   4324e1fdea05af3f37393fd210d78ba8
#
_cell.length_a   1.000
_cell.length_b   1.000
_cell.length_c   1.000
_cell.angle_alpha   90.00
_cell.angle_beta   90.00
_cell.angle_gamma   90.00
#
_symmetry.space_group_name_H-M   'P 1'
#
loop_
_entity.id
_entity.type
_entity.pdbx_description
1 polymer ?
#
loop_
_entity_poly.entity_id
_entity_poly.type
_entity_poly.pdbx_seq_one_letter_code
_entity_poly.pdbx_strand_id
1 'polypeptide(L)'
;SVVTKGQLIAEMDRVTLQSELASQQATYDGAKAEFEYQKKNYERSKGLHDKSLISDTDYEQALYNYQKAKSAFDSSKASLAKAERNLSYATITSPIDGFVISRDVEAGQTVASGFETPTLFTIAADLTQMQVVADVDEADIGGIEEGQRASFTVDAYPNDVFDGVVTQIRLGDASSSS
;
A
#
# COMPACT_ATOMS: atom_id res chain seq x y z
N SER A 1 16.67 11.65 10.29
CA SER A 1 16.47 10.69 11.40
C SER A 1 16.65 9.28 10.89
N VAL A 2 17.24 8.40 11.71
CA VAL A 2 17.39 6.97 11.40
C VAL A 2 16.03 6.27 11.60
N VAL A 3 15.66 5.39 10.70
CA VAL A 3 14.46 4.55 10.78
C VAL A 3 14.80 3.11 10.43
N THR A 4 14.09 2.18 11.07
CA THR A 4 14.20 0.75 10.76
C THR A 4 12.97 0.27 10.00
N LYS A 5 13.13 -0.78 9.22
CA LYS A 5 12.03 -1.40 8.49
C LYS A 5 10.88 -1.80 9.42
N GLY A 6 9.66 -1.36 9.08
CA GLY A 6 8.47 -1.58 9.91
C GLY A 6 8.28 -0.56 11.04
N GLN A 7 9.22 0.36 11.26
CA GLN A 7 9.06 1.42 12.25
C GLN A 7 7.94 2.37 11.84
N LEU A 8 7.09 2.74 12.79
CA LEU A 8 6.01 3.72 12.60
C LEU A 8 6.62 5.10 12.30
N ILE A 9 6.21 5.70 11.18
CA ILE A 9 6.65 7.04 10.75
C ILE A 9 5.54 8.05 10.94
N ALA A 10 4.32 7.70 10.52
CA ALA A 10 3.16 8.55 10.65
C ALA A 10 1.88 7.72 10.84
N GLU A 11 0.87 8.36 11.38
CA GLU A 11 -0.44 7.79 11.59
C GLU A 11 -1.51 8.77 11.10
N MET A 12 -2.41 8.27 10.26
CA MET A 12 -3.56 9.03 9.77
C MET A 12 -4.74 8.90 10.76
N ASP A 13 -5.74 9.77 10.64
CA ASP A 13 -6.98 9.64 11.43
C ASP A 13 -7.67 8.30 11.12
N ARG A 14 -7.92 7.53 12.17
CA ARG A 14 -8.49 6.18 12.09
C ARG A 14 -9.96 6.10 12.45
N VAL A 15 -10.55 7.16 13.00
CA VAL A 15 -11.90 7.10 13.59
C VAL A 15 -12.93 6.57 12.59
N THR A 16 -12.92 7.11 11.38
CA THR A 16 -13.84 6.68 10.32
C THR A 16 -13.57 5.25 9.87
N LEU A 17 -12.29 4.88 9.69
CA LEU A 17 -11.89 3.54 9.25
C LEU A 17 -12.17 2.47 10.31
N GLN A 18 -12.03 2.81 11.60
CA GLN A 18 -12.40 1.92 12.71
C GLN A 18 -13.92 1.70 12.77
N SER A 19 -14.70 2.75 12.56
CA SER A 19 -16.16 2.66 12.51
C SER A 19 -16.62 1.78 11.32
N GLU A 20 -16.01 1.95 10.16
CA GLU A 20 -16.27 1.11 8.99
C GLU A 20 -15.89 -0.35 9.26
N LEU A 21 -14.72 -0.61 9.85
CA LEU A 21 -14.31 -1.97 10.22
C LEU A 21 -15.31 -2.61 11.18
N ALA A 22 -15.77 -1.89 12.21
CA ALA A 22 -16.77 -2.40 13.15
C ALA A 22 -18.09 -2.74 12.46
N SER A 23 -18.53 -1.93 11.50
CA SER A 23 -19.74 -2.18 10.71
C SER A 23 -19.60 -3.44 9.84
N GLN A 24 -18.46 -3.59 9.15
CA GLN A 24 -18.19 -4.77 8.33
C GLN A 24 -18.01 -6.04 9.17
N GLN A 25 -17.44 -5.93 10.36
CA GLN A 25 -17.35 -7.03 11.32
C GLN A 25 -18.74 -7.52 11.75
N ALA A 26 -19.64 -6.61 12.11
CA ALA A 26 -21.01 -6.97 12.49
C ALA A 26 -21.75 -7.65 11.32
N THR A 27 -21.57 -7.15 10.10
CA THR A 27 -22.16 -7.76 8.89
C THR A 27 -21.61 -9.16 8.64
N TYR A 28 -20.31 -9.36 8.79
CA TYR A 28 -19.65 -10.66 8.67
C TYR A 28 -20.18 -11.65 9.72
N ASP A 29 -20.28 -11.22 10.99
CA ASP A 29 -20.76 -12.09 12.07
C ASP A 29 -22.20 -12.52 11.83
N GLY A 30 -23.07 -11.62 11.36
CA GLY A 30 -24.44 -11.96 10.97
C GLY A 30 -24.51 -12.96 9.81
N ALA A 31 -23.73 -12.72 8.74
CA ALA A 31 -23.67 -13.63 7.59
C ALA A 31 -23.09 -15.00 7.95
N LYS A 32 -22.11 -15.04 8.87
CA LYS A 32 -21.53 -16.27 9.41
C LYS A 32 -22.56 -17.10 10.17
N ALA A 33 -23.31 -16.45 11.08
CA ALA A 33 -24.33 -17.13 11.84
C ALA A 33 -25.43 -17.74 10.94
N GLU A 34 -25.88 -16.99 9.93
CA GLU A 34 -26.85 -17.48 8.93
C GLU A 34 -26.30 -18.64 8.12
N PHE A 35 -25.06 -18.53 7.65
CA PHE A 35 -24.40 -19.61 6.92
C PHE A 35 -24.29 -20.89 7.76
N GLU A 36 -23.86 -20.79 9.02
CA GLU A 36 -23.76 -21.94 9.94
C GLU A 36 -25.12 -22.59 10.20
N TYR A 37 -26.17 -21.77 10.34
CA TYR A 37 -27.54 -22.25 10.50
C TYR A 37 -28.00 -23.01 9.24
N GLN A 38 -27.88 -22.40 8.07
CA GLN A 38 -28.31 -23.01 6.82
C GLN A 38 -27.47 -24.25 6.46
N LYS A 39 -26.20 -24.26 6.80
CA LYS A 39 -25.35 -25.45 6.65
C LYS A 39 -25.88 -26.65 7.45
N LYS A 40 -26.18 -26.43 8.73
CA LYS A 40 -26.73 -27.48 9.61
C LYS A 40 -28.10 -27.95 9.11
N ASN A 41 -28.93 -27.02 8.61
CA ASN A 41 -30.23 -27.35 8.05
C ASN A 41 -30.09 -28.20 6.77
N TYR A 42 -29.21 -27.81 5.87
CA TYR A 42 -28.89 -28.58 4.67
C TYR A 42 -28.35 -29.97 5.01
N GLU A 43 -27.40 -30.10 5.92
CA GLU A 43 -26.85 -31.41 6.33
C GLU A 43 -27.91 -32.31 6.91
N ARG A 44 -28.84 -31.79 7.69
CA ARG A 44 -30.00 -32.54 8.22
C ARG A 44 -30.94 -32.98 7.11
N SER A 45 -31.31 -32.06 6.20
CA SER A 45 -32.19 -32.35 5.07
C SER A 45 -31.55 -33.38 4.15
N LYS A 46 -30.26 -33.30 3.90
CA LYS A 46 -29.53 -34.30 3.13
C LYS A 46 -29.61 -35.69 3.78
N GLY A 47 -29.37 -35.80 5.09
CA GLY A 47 -29.47 -37.08 5.78
C GLY A 47 -30.88 -37.66 5.84
N LEU A 48 -31.94 -36.84 5.78
CA LEU A 48 -33.33 -37.27 5.65
C LEU A 48 -33.68 -37.69 4.22
N HIS A 49 -33.21 -36.94 3.23
CA HIS A 49 -33.40 -37.23 1.82
C HIS A 49 -32.72 -38.54 1.44
N ASP A 50 -31.50 -38.81 1.87
CA ASP A 50 -30.77 -40.06 1.65
C ASP A 50 -31.52 -41.28 2.19
N LYS A 51 -32.43 -41.06 3.16
CA LYS A 51 -33.32 -42.07 3.73
C LYS A 51 -34.74 -42.04 3.12
N SER A 52 -34.96 -41.24 2.08
CA SER A 52 -36.27 -41.03 1.45
C SER A 52 -37.36 -40.54 2.43
N LEU A 53 -37.00 -39.73 3.44
CA LEU A 53 -37.91 -39.21 4.46
C LEU A 53 -38.40 -37.79 4.19
N ILE A 54 -37.86 -37.10 3.17
CA ILE A 54 -38.35 -35.81 2.69
C ILE A 54 -38.44 -35.83 1.16
N SER A 55 -39.14 -34.83 0.62
CA SER A 55 -39.30 -34.68 -0.84
C SER A 55 -38.02 -34.10 -1.47
N ASP A 56 -37.83 -34.32 -2.78
CA ASP A 56 -36.75 -33.70 -3.56
C ASP A 56 -36.85 -32.18 -3.49
N THR A 57 -38.06 -31.63 -3.54
CA THR A 57 -38.29 -30.18 -3.44
C THR A 57 -37.80 -29.59 -2.11
N ASP A 58 -38.03 -30.27 -0.99
CA ASP A 58 -37.57 -29.82 0.32
C ASP A 58 -36.03 -29.85 0.43
N TYR A 59 -35.43 -30.90 -0.15
CA TYR A 59 -33.96 -31.00 -0.22
C TYR A 59 -33.36 -29.90 -1.10
N GLU A 60 -33.90 -29.67 -2.29
CA GLU A 60 -33.46 -28.62 -3.22
C GLU A 60 -33.59 -27.23 -2.58
N GLN A 61 -34.66 -26.97 -1.83
CA GLN A 61 -34.86 -25.73 -1.11
C GLN A 61 -33.80 -25.54 -0.02
N ALA A 62 -33.47 -26.58 0.74
CA ALA A 62 -32.40 -26.50 1.75
C ALA A 62 -31.01 -26.27 1.14
N LEU A 63 -30.74 -26.93 -0.02
CA LEU A 63 -29.50 -26.70 -0.78
C LEU A 63 -29.39 -25.28 -1.30
N TYR A 64 -30.48 -24.75 -1.88
CA TYR A 64 -30.53 -23.37 -2.35
C TYR A 64 -30.26 -22.38 -1.23
N ASN A 65 -30.91 -22.52 -0.07
CA ASN A 65 -30.72 -21.65 1.08
C ASN A 65 -29.30 -21.71 1.60
N TYR A 66 -28.70 -22.90 1.65
CA TYR A 66 -27.28 -23.06 2.03
C TYR A 66 -26.33 -22.35 1.06
N GLN A 67 -26.54 -22.52 -0.25
CA GLN A 67 -25.72 -21.88 -1.27
C GLN A 67 -25.83 -20.35 -1.23
N LYS A 68 -27.06 -19.85 -1.03
CA LYS A 68 -27.33 -18.41 -0.88
C LYS A 68 -26.62 -17.84 0.35
N ALA A 69 -26.75 -18.50 1.49
CA ALA A 69 -26.08 -18.09 2.73
C ALA A 69 -24.55 -18.15 2.62
N LYS A 70 -24.02 -19.17 1.94
CA LYS A 70 -22.58 -19.30 1.66
C LYS A 70 -22.08 -18.13 0.82
N SER A 71 -22.78 -17.77 -0.24
CA SER A 71 -22.40 -16.64 -1.10
C SER A 71 -22.41 -15.30 -0.35
N ALA A 72 -23.42 -15.10 0.53
CA ALA A 72 -23.49 -13.92 1.39
C ALA A 72 -22.34 -13.86 2.41
N PHE A 73 -22.00 -14.99 3.00
CA PHE A 73 -20.85 -15.12 3.92
C PHE A 73 -19.53 -14.82 3.22
N ASP A 74 -19.29 -15.42 2.04
CA ASP A 74 -18.06 -15.19 1.28
C ASP A 74 -17.93 -13.72 0.85
N SER A 75 -19.03 -13.08 0.46
CA SER A 75 -19.08 -11.65 0.14
C SER A 75 -18.74 -10.76 1.36
N SER A 76 -19.36 -11.04 2.52
CA SER A 76 -19.12 -10.29 3.75
C SER A 76 -17.67 -10.44 4.24
N LYS A 77 -17.09 -11.64 4.10
CA LYS A 77 -15.67 -11.91 4.39
C LYS A 77 -14.74 -11.06 3.54
N ALA A 78 -15.04 -10.93 2.24
CA ALA A 78 -14.24 -10.08 1.35
C ALA A 78 -14.35 -8.60 1.72
N SER A 79 -15.54 -8.13 2.10
CA SER A 79 -15.77 -6.76 2.55
C SER A 79 -15.03 -6.45 3.87
N LEU A 80 -15.05 -7.38 4.82
CA LEU A 80 -14.29 -7.26 6.07
C LEU A 80 -12.79 -7.15 5.80
N ALA A 81 -12.24 -8.06 4.99
CA ALA A 81 -10.83 -8.04 4.62
C ALA A 81 -10.40 -6.74 3.92
N LYS A 82 -11.32 -6.13 3.13
CA LYS A 82 -11.09 -4.80 2.54
C LYS A 82 -11.04 -3.71 3.61
N ALA A 83 -11.96 -3.71 4.58
CA ALA A 83 -11.99 -2.73 5.66
C ALA A 83 -10.74 -2.83 6.56
N GLU A 84 -10.29 -4.06 6.89
CA GLU A 84 -9.05 -4.32 7.63
C GLU A 84 -7.83 -3.75 6.90
N ARG A 85 -7.76 -3.99 5.58
CA ARG A 85 -6.67 -3.47 4.75
C ARG A 85 -6.68 -1.94 4.70
N ASN A 86 -7.84 -1.33 4.53
CA ASN A 86 -7.96 0.13 4.54
C ASN A 86 -7.49 0.72 5.86
N LEU A 87 -7.85 0.10 7.00
CA LEU A 87 -7.38 0.52 8.31
C LEU A 87 -5.85 0.35 8.45
N SER A 88 -5.27 -0.69 7.87
CA SER A 88 -3.81 -0.89 7.89
C SER A 88 -3.05 0.21 7.14
N TYR A 89 -3.62 0.79 6.10
CA TYR A 89 -3.02 1.92 5.36
C TYR A 89 -3.01 3.24 6.14
N ALA A 90 -3.82 3.36 7.19
CA ALA A 90 -3.75 4.52 8.09
C ALA A 90 -2.48 4.54 8.95
N THR A 91 -1.73 3.44 8.97
CA THR A 91 -0.44 3.32 9.66
C THR A 91 0.68 3.31 8.63
N ILE A 92 1.45 4.37 8.59
CA ILE A 92 2.56 4.52 7.64
C ILE A 92 3.84 4.09 8.33
N THR A 93 4.44 3.01 7.83
CA THR A 93 5.69 2.44 8.35
C THR A 93 6.81 2.52 7.31
N SER A 94 8.06 2.53 7.76
CA SER A 94 9.20 2.49 6.85
C SER A 94 9.26 1.15 6.12
N PRO A 95 9.36 1.14 4.78
CA PRO A 95 9.53 -0.09 4.01
C PRO A 95 10.95 -0.66 4.08
N ILE A 96 11.94 0.17 4.47
CA ILE A 96 13.38 -0.15 4.50
C ILE A 96 14.02 0.38 5.77
N ASP A 97 15.19 -0.14 6.10
CA ASP A 97 16.12 0.50 7.03
C ASP A 97 16.81 1.66 6.33
N GLY A 98 16.99 2.80 7.02
CA GLY A 98 17.64 3.93 6.39
C GLY A 98 17.48 5.25 7.15
N PHE A 99 17.63 6.34 6.42
CA PHE A 99 17.56 7.70 6.91
C PHE A 99 16.42 8.47 6.25
N VAL A 100 15.60 9.15 7.04
CA VAL A 100 14.61 10.10 6.51
C VAL A 100 15.35 11.33 6.01
N ILE A 101 15.29 11.57 4.69
CA ILE A 101 15.89 12.72 3.99
C ILE A 101 14.94 13.91 4.05
N SER A 102 13.69 13.73 3.62
CA SER A 102 12.67 14.77 3.66
C SER A 102 11.38 14.28 4.30
N ARG A 103 10.65 15.22 4.88
CA ARG A 103 9.30 15.07 5.38
C ARG A 103 8.48 16.21 4.76
N ASP A 104 7.60 15.84 3.83
CA ASP A 104 6.85 16.80 3.01
C ASP A 104 5.41 16.99 3.52
N VAL A 105 5.13 16.50 4.75
CA VAL A 105 3.82 16.61 5.42
C VAL A 105 3.98 17.06 6.87
N GLU A 106 2.97 17.76 7.40
CA GLU A 106 2.94 18.19 8.79
C GLU A 106 1.82 17.49 9.58
N ALA A 107 1.98 17.47 10.91
CA ALA A 107 0.95 16.93 11.80
C ALA A 107 -0.33 17.78 11.70
N GLY A 108 -1.47 17.13 11.47
CA GLY A 108 -2.75 17.80 11.28
C GLY A 108 -3.02 18.24 9.84
N GLN A 109 -2.09 18.05 8.92
CA GLN A 109 -2.30 18.35 7.51
C GLN A 109 -3.25 17.33 6.86
N THR A 110 -4.20 17.83 6.06
CA THR A 110 -5.06 16.96 5.25
C THR A 110 -4.30 16.48 4.02
N VAL A 111 -4.16 15.17 3.87
CA VAL A 111 -3.57 14.55 2.69
C VAL A 111 -4.70 14.13 1.75
N ALA A 112 -4.87 14.86 0.66
CA ALA A 112 -5.85 14.51 -0.36
C ALA A 112 -5.19 13.61 -1.40
N SER A 113 -5.70 12.39 -1.58
CA SER A 113 -5.35 11.51 -2.70
C SER A 113 -6.22 11.92 -3.90
N GLY A 114 -5.80 12.98 -4.61
CA GLY A 114 -6.42 13.40 -5.86
C GLY A 114 -5.82 12.66 -7.06
N PHE A 115 -5.62 13.39 -8.15
CA PHE A 115 -5.01 12.84 -9.37
C PHE A 115 -3.51 12.61 -9.27
N GLU A 116 -2.85 13.15 -8.25
CA GLU A 116 -1.43 12.97 -7.98
C GLU A 116 -1.23 12.30 -6.61
N THR A 117 -0.27 11.38 -6.55
CA THR A 117 0.11 10.74 -5.29
C THR A 117 1.15 11.61 -4.58
N PRO A 118 0.81 12.27 -3.45
CA PRO A 118 1.77 13.13 -2.76
C PRO A 118 2.88 12.28 -2.13
N THR A 119 4.11 12.78 -2.22
CA THR A 119 5.24 12.23 -1.46
C THR A 119 5.11 12.68 -0.01
N LEU A 120 5.10 11.75 0.93
CA LEU A 120 4.98 12.05 2.35
C LEU A 120 6.36 12.09 3.03
N PHE A 121 7.20 11.10 2.73
CA PHE A 121 8.54 10.95 3.27
C PHE A 121 9.48 10.42 2.18
N THR A 122 10.70 10.92 2.16
CA THR A 122 11.78 10.35 1.36
C THR A 122 12.78 9.68 2.28
N ILE A 123 13.06 8.39 2.04
CA ILE A 123 13.96 7.58 2.85
C ILE A 123 15.06 7.02 1.95
N ALA A 124 16.32 7.22 2.34
CA ALA A 124 17.47 6.60 1.70
C ALA A 124 18.00 5.44 2.55
N ALA A 125 18.29 4.32 1.90
CA ALA A 125 18.89 3.17 2.56
C ALA A 125 20.36 3.45 2.95
N ASP A 126 21.07 4.17 2.11
CA ASP A 126 22.49 4.49 2.31
C ASP A 126 22.79 5.92 1.85
N LEU A 127 23.44 6.68 2.70
CA LEU A 127 23.89 8.05 2.41
C LEU A 127 25.33 8.09 1.88
N THR A 128 26.03 6.97 1.86
CA THR A 128 27.43 6.92 1.35
C THR A 128 27.48 6.85 -0.17
N GLN A 129 26.39 6.39 -0.80
CA GLN A 129 26.26 6.35 -2.25
C GLN A 129 25.40 7.53 -2.73
N MET A 130 26.05 8.61 -3.05
CA MET A 130 25.42 9.82 -3.59
C MET A 130 25.79 9.98 -5.08
N GLN A 131 24.88 10.57 -5.84
CA GLN A 131 25.13 11.02 -7.18
C GLN A 131 24.97 12.54 -7.25
N VAL A 132 25.79 13.17 -8.06
CA VAL A 132 25.67 14.58 -8.40
C VAL A 132 25.02 14.67 -9.78
N VAL A 133 23.98 15.47 -9.87
CA VAL A 133 23.35 15.80 -11.17
C VAL A 133 23.84 17.20 -11.54
N ALA A 134 24.53 17.28 -12.67
CA ALA A 134 25.00 18.56 -13.22
C ALA A 134 24.21 18.86 -14.49
N ASP A 135 23.70 20.07 -14.60
CA ASP A 135 23.09 20.58 -15.82
C ASP A 135 24.20 21.11 -16.72
N VAL A 136 24.26 20.61 -17.94
CA VAL A 136 25.28 20.94 -18.93
C VAL A 136 24.61 21.51 -20.16
N ASP A 137 25.15 22.63 -20.67
CA ASP A 137 24.65 23.26 -21.88
C ASP A 137 24.87 22.37 -23.11
N GLU A 138 23.95 22.45 -24.07
CA GLU A 138 23.98 21.70 -25.32
C GLU A 138 25.31 21.84 -26.07
N ALA A 139 25.96 23.01 -25.97
CA ALA A 139 27.24 23.28 -26.61
C ALA A 139 28.40 22.45 -26.05
N ASP A 140 28.33 22.06 -24.77
CA ASP A 140 29.41 21.37 -24.05
C ASP A 140 29.17 19.87 -23.92
N ILE A 141 27.94 19.40 -24.12
CA ILE A 141 27.56 17.99 -23.93
C ILE A 141 28.28 17.03 -24.92
N GLY A 142 28.67 17.56 -26.08
CA GLY A 142 29.37 16.77 -27.12
C GLY A 142 30.78 16.26 -26.73
N GLY A 143 31.33 16.82 -25.62
CA GLY A 143 32.64 16.40 -25.10
C GLY A 143 32.56 15.49 -23.85
N ILE A 144 31.36 15.10 -23.44
CA ILE A 144 31.15 14.30 -22.23
C ILE A 144 30.79 12.86 -22.61
N GLU A 145 31.53 11.91 -22.04
CA GLU A 145 31.30 10.48 -22.25
C GLU A 145 31.03 9.76 -20.92
N GLU A 146 30.20 8.71 -20.94
CA GLU A 146 30.02 7.81 -19.81
C GLU A 146 31.38 7.15 -19.46
N GLY A 147 31.68 7.10 -18.15
CA GLY A 147 32.98 6.60 -17.69
C GLY A 147 34.06 7.69 -17.55
N GLN A 148 33.83 8.91 -18.02
CA GLN A 148 34.75 10.02 -17.88
C GLN A 148 34.90 10.43 -16.40
N ARG A 149 36.13 10.74 -15.97
CA ARG A 149 36.38 11.29 -14.64
C ARG A 149 35.97 12.75 -14.59
N ALA A 150 35.28 13.11 -13.52
CA ALA A 150 34.89 14.47 -13.23
C ALA A 150 35.33 14.84 -11.81
N SER A 151 35.80 16.07 -11.63
CA SER A 151 36.06 16.60 -10.31
C SER A 151 35.17 17.82 -10.06
N PHE A 152 34.68 17.94 -8.84
CA PHE A 152 33.77 19.01 -8.46
C PHE A 152 34.04 19.46 -7.03
N THR A 153 33.62 20.67 -6.70
CA THR A 153 33.59 21.20 -5.34
C THR A 153 32.17 21.49 -4.94
N VAL A 154 31.89 21.48 -3.65
CA VAL A 154 30.58 21.82 -3.10
C VAL A 154 30.69 23.04 -2.20
N ASP A 155 29.67 23.88 -2.16
CA ASP A 155 29.67 25.13 -1.40
C ASP A 155 29.92 24.93 0.11
N ALA A 156 29.48 23.77 0.63
CA ALA A 156 29.71 23.43 2.05
C ALA A 156 31.18 23.11 2.37
N TYR A 157 31.97 22.69 1.38
CA TYR A 157 33.38 22.33 1.49
C TYR A 157 34.17 22.89 0.30
N PRO A 158 34.37 24.23 0.23
CA PRO A 158 34.96 24.89 -0.94
C PRO A 158 36.43 24.54 -1.19
N ASN A 159 37.13 24.03 -0.17
CA ASN A 159 38.53 23.63 -0.27
C ASN A 159 38.74 22.14 -0.58
N ASP A 160 37.67 21.35 -0.58
CA ASP A 160 37.74 19.90 -0.83
C ASP A 160 37.29 19.62 -2.26
N VAL A 161 38.14 18.92 -3.02
CA VAL A 161 37.83 18.47 -4.36
C VAL A 161 37.33 17.02 -4.27
N PHE A 162 36.16 16.78 -4.79
CA PHE A 162 35.58 15.46 -4.88
C PHE A 162 35.76 14.90 -6.29
N ASP A 163 36.19 13.65 -6.36
CA ASP A 163 36.32 12.93 -7.60
C ASP A 163 35.11 12.02 -7.87
N GLY A 164 34.60 12.05 -9.06
CA GLY A 164 33.49 11.26 -9.53
C GLY A 164 33.73 10.67 -10.91
N VAL A 165 32.78 9.83 -11.33
CA VAL A 165 32.77 9.27 -12.68
C VAL A 165 31.39 9.49 -13.28
N VAL A 166 31.31 9.91 -14.53
CA VAL A 166 30.05 10.08 -15.26
C VAL A 166 29.42 8.70 -15.45
N THR A 167 28.30 8.48 -14.80
CA THR A 167 27.59 7.20 -14.84
C THR A 167 26.46 7.19 -15.86
N GLN A 168 25.88 8.35 -16.15
CA GLN A 168 24.76 8.46 -17.09
C GLN A 168 24.67 9.86 -17.67
N ILE A 169 24.41 9.95 -18.97
CA ILE A 169 24.08 11.19 -19.68
C ILE A 169 22.59 11.13 -20.03
N ARG A 170 21.82 12.13 -19.61
CA ARG A 170 20.39 12.25 -19.94
C ARG A 170 20.22 13.42 -20.90
N LEU A 171 19.74 13.10 -22.10
CA LEU A 171 19.29 14.11 -23.05
C LEU A 171 17.79 14.32 -22.79
N GLY A 172 17.45 15.40 -22.14
CA GLY A 172 16.06 15.73 -21.84
C GLY A 172 15.95 17.25 -21.67
N ASP A 173 14.74 17.77 -21.94
CA ASP A 173 14.46 19.17 -21.70
C ASP A 173 14.74 19.52 -20.23
N ALA A 174 15.54 20.56 -20.02
CA ALA A 174 15.71 21.15 -18.70
C ALA A 174 14.34 21.63 -18.24
N SER A 175 13.62 20.79 -17.47
CA SER A 175 12.41 21.22 -16.80
C SER A 175 12.82 22.22 -15.75
N SER A 176 12.68 23.49 -16.10
CA SER A 176 12.80 24.61 -15.17
C SER A 176 11.84 24.39 -13.99
N SER A 177 12.36 23.95 -12.87
CA SER A 177 11.67 24.10 -11.60
C SER A 177 11.73 25.60 -11.23
N SER A 178 10.65 26.29 -11.49
CA SER A 178 10.37 27.60 -10.90
C SER A 178 9.57 27.42 -9.65
#